data_f0e8bf2ff206baf438b0be33c2b8bab1
#
_entry.id   f0e8bf2ff206baf438b0be33c2b8bab1
#
_cell.length_a   1.000
_cell.length_b   1.000
_cell.length_c   1.000
_cell.angle_alpha   90.00
_cell.angle_beta   90.00
_cell.angle_gamma   90.00
#
_symmetry.space_group_name_H-M   'P 1'
#
loop_
_entity.id
_entity.type
_entity.pdbx_description
1 polymer ?
#
loop_
_entity_poly.entity_id
_entity_poly.type
_entity_poly.pdbx_seq_one_letter_code
_entity_poly.pdbx_strand_id
1 'polypeptide(L)'
;MSEARSLEVHPIHLGLGATAEVEPAYTGDMSWYAAYSERHDATDGVEARLVSTHTFAEPWDVWEMHPLGAEVVLCTAGSMTLHQEHADGSTATATLRAGEYVINPPGTWHTADVDGEATAVFITAGMGTEHRPR
;
A
#
# COMPACT_ATOMS: atom_id res chain seq x y z
N MET A 1 -20.74 -11.95 -17.80
CA MET A 1 -20.36 -10.56 -18.15
C MET A 1 -19.63 -9.93 -16.96
N SER A 2 -18.55 -9.25 -17.24
CA SER A 2 -17.75 -8.59 -16.21
C SER A 2 -18.19 -7.13 -16.05
N GLU A 3 -18.17 -6.65 -14.81
CA GLU A 3 -18.42 -5.24 -14.50
C GLU A 3 -17.10 -4.53 -14.25
N ALA A 4 -16.99 -3.29 -14.73
CA ALA A 4 -15.88 -2.42 -14.33
C ALA A 4 -16.11 -1.96 -12.89
N ARG A 5 -15.04 -1.93 -12.10
CA ARG A 5 -15.09 -1.51 -10.70
C ARG A 5 -14.07 -0.42 -10.44
N SER A 6 -14.38 0.43 -9.48
CA SER A 6 -13.43 1.44 -9.01
C SER A 6 -12.47 0.81 -8.01
N LEU A 7 -11.18 0.93 -8.26
CA LEU A 7 -10.15 0.48 -7.31
C LEU A 7 -10.22 1.26 -5.98
N GLU A 8 -10.64 2.51 -6.03
CA GLU A 8 -10.82 3.33 -4.84
C GLU A 8 -11.91 2.77 -3.92
N VAL A 9 -12.97 2.21 -4.50
CA VAL A 9 -14.08 1.64 -3.75
C VAL A 9 -13.83 0.18 -3.41
N HIS A 10 -13.33 -0.60 -4.36
CA HIS A 10 -13.13 -2.04 -4.22
C HIS A 10 -11.67 -2.42 -4.48
N PRO A 11 -10.85 -2.46 -3.43
CA PRO A 11 -9.49 -2.99 -3.55
C PRO A 11 -9.49 -4.43 -4.10
N ILE A 12 -8.34 -4.87 -4.55
CA ILE A 12 -8.16 -6.20 -5.13
C ILE A 12 -7.25 -7.02 -4.22
N HIS A 13 -7.63 -8.26 -3.96
CA HIS A 13 -6.76 -9.25 -3.34
C HIS A 13 -6.12 -10.11 -4.43
N LEU A 14 -4.80 -10.16 -4.45
CA LEU A 14 -4.03 -11.07 -5.28
C LEU A 14 -3.57 -12.23 -4.40
N GLY A 15 -4.18 -13.38 -4.58
CA GLY A 15 -3.92 -14.56 -3.76
C GLY A 15 -2.96 -15.55 -4.42
N LEU A 16 -2.76 -16.68 -3.75
CA LEU A 16 -1.97 -17.78 -4.29
C LEU A 16 -2.66 -18.40 -5.50
N GLY A 17 -1.85 -19.02 -6.38
CA GLY A 17 -2.38 -19.65 -7.60
C GLY A 17 -2.80 -18.63 -8.66
N ALA A 18 -2.21 -17.44 -8.62
CA ALA A 18 -2.52 -16.34 -9.55
C ALA A 18 -4.00 -15.92 -9.53
N THR A 19 -4.62 -15.99 -8.35
CA THR A 19 -6.01 -15.56 -8.17
C THR A 19 -6.10 -14.05 -7.96
N ALA A 20 -7.22 -13.47 -8.37
CA ALA A 20 -7.55 -12.07 -8.13
C ALA A 20 -9.02 -11.97 -7.70
N GLU A 21 -9.27 -11.32 -6.58
CA GLU A 21 -10.60 -11.20 -6.00
C GLU A 21 -10.95 -9.75 -5.71
N VAL A 22 -12.20 -9.40 -5.97
CA VAL A 22 -12.76 -8.09 -5.61
C VAL A 22 -13.04 -8.08 -4.12
N GLU A 23 -12.49 -7.09 -3.40
CA GLU A 23 -12.74 -6.93 -1.98
C GLU A 23 -13.98 -6.09 -1.69
N PRO A 24 -14.58 -6.22 -0.49
CA PRO A 24 -15.67 -5.35 -0.07
C PRO A 24 -15.29 -3.87 -0.12
N ALA A 25 -16.31 -3.01 -0.20
CA ALA A 25 -16.10 -1.57 -0.27
C ALA A 25 -15.19 -1.07 0.87
N TYR A 26 -14.18 -0.30 0.50
CA TYR A 26 -13.19 0.23 1.44
C TYR A 26 -13.82 1.28 2.37
N THR A 27 -13.63 1.11 3.68
CA THR A 27 -14.20 1.98 4.69
C THR A 27 -13.20 2.99 5.27
N GLY A 28 -11.91 2.79 5.01
CA GLY A 28 -10.85 3.72 5.46
C GLY A 28 -10.44 3.55 6.92
N ASP A 29 -10.90 2.51 7.60
CA ASP A 29 -10.57 2.26 9.00
C ASP A 29 -9.86 0.92 9.21
N MET A 30 -9.35 0.72 10.43
CA MET A 30 -8.60 -0.49 10.76
C MET A 30 -9.46 -1.75 10.76
N SER A 31 -10.78 -1.63 10.93
CA SER A 31 -11.68 -2.77 10.91
C SER A 31 -11.75 -3.42 9.53
N TRP A 32 -11.63 -2.61 8.47
CA TRP A 32 -11.57 -3.13 7.11
C TRP A 32 -10.34 -4.03 6.90
N TYR A 33 -9.17 -3.57 7.37
CA TYR A 33 -7.93 -4.34 7.27
C TYR A 33 -7.95 -5.60 8.13
N ALA A 34 -8.53 -5.52 9.33
CA ALA A 34 -8.68 -6.68 10.20
C ALA A 34 -9.56 -7.74 9.55
N ALA A 35 -10.67 -7.35 8.93
CA ALA A 35 -11.55 -8.25 8.20
C ALA A 35 -10.87 -8.84 6.95
N TYR A 36 -10.06 -8.05 6.24
CA TYR A 36 -9.26 -8.50 5.11
C TYR A 36 -8.29 -9.61 5.56
N SER A 37 -7.53 -9.38 6.63
CA SER A 37 -6.61 -10.37 7.18
C SER A 37 -7.34 -11.66 7.61
N GLU A 38 -8.49 -11.51 8.25
CA GLU A 38 -9.30 -12.66 8.68
C GLU A 38 -9.77 -13.52 7.49
N ARG A 39 -10.09 -12.89 6.36
CA ARG A 39 -10.51 -13.63 5.16
C ARG A 39 -9.37 -14.35 4.47
N HIS A 40 -8.17 -13.82 4.48
CA HIS A 40 -7.11 -14.23 3.55
C HIS A 40 -5.83 -14.79 4.17
N ASP A 41 -5.44 -14.35 5.36
CA ASP A 41 -4.10 -14.67 5.90
C ASP A 41 -3.87 -16.17 6.09
N ALA A 42 -4.85 -16.87 6.60
CA ALA A 42 -4.73 -18.31 6.85
C ALA A 42 -4.67 -19.15 5.56
N THR A 43 -5.30 -18.67 4.49
CA THR A 43 -5.38 -19.37 3.21
C THR A 43 -4.20 -19.02 2.30
N ASP A 44 -3.88 -17.74 2.16
CA ASP A 44 -2.93 -17.26 1.17
C ASP A 44 -1.57 -16.86 1.77
N GLY A 45 -1.50 -16.65 3.09
CA GLY A 45 -0.25 -16.40 3.79
C GLY A 45 0.44 -15.09 3.39
N VAL A 46 1.76 -15.08 3.57
CA VAL A 46 2.59 -13.86 3.42
C VAL A 46 2.79 -13.43 1.96
N GLU A 47 2.54 -14.30 1.00
CA GLU A 47 2.75 -13.98 -0.42
C GLU A 47 1.55 -13.30 -1.08
N ALA A 48 0.41 -13.25 -0.40
CA ALA A 48 -0.76 -12.51 -0.86
C ALA A 48 -0.50 -11.02 -0.90
N ARG A 49 -1.16 -10.32 -1.82
CA ARG A 49 -1.01 -8.88 -1.97
C ARG A 49 -2.35 -8.18 -2.07
N LEU A 50 -2.41 -7.02 -1.42
CA LEU A 50 -3.53 -6.10 -1.54
C LEU A 50 -3.16 -5.02 -2.55
N VAL A 51 -4.05 -4.77 -3.52
CA VAL A 51 -3.93 -3.65 -4.45
C VAL A 51 -5.00 -2.63 -4.09
N SER A 52 -4.56 -1.42 -3.76
CA SER A 52 -5.45 -0.33 -3.36
C SER A 52 -4.99 0.99 -3.97
N THR A 53 -5.85 1.99 -3.95
CA THR A 53 -5.48 3.36 -4.35
C THR A 53 -6.01 4.36 -3.34
N HIS A 54 -5.22 5.39 -3.06
CA HIS A 54 -5.57 6.44 -2.12
C HIS A 54 -5.13 7.80 -2.65
N THR A 55 -5.92 8.82 -2.33
CA THR A 55 -5.59 10.22 -2.62
C THR A 55 -5.25 10.93 -1.32
N PHE A 56 -4.13 11.64 -1.31
CA PHE A 56 -3.63 12.37 -0.15
C PHE A 56 -3.58 13.85 -0.45
N ALA A 57 -4.09 14.66 0.46
CA ALA A 57 -4.03 16.12 0.40
C ALA A 57 -3.03 16.70 1.40
N GLU A 58 -2.49 15.87 2.30
CA GLU A 58 -1.55 16.27 3.35
C GLU A 58 -0.45 15.24 3.50
N PRO A 59 0.73 15.63 4.04
CA PRO A 59 1.77 14.67 4.42
C PRO A 59 1.21 13.61 5.36
N TRP A 60 1.78 12.40 5.27
CA TRP A 60 1.44 11.35 6.22
C TRP A 60 1.90 11.74 7.63
N ASP A 61 1.16 11.31 8.62
CA ASP A 61 1.48 11.56 10.04
C ASP A 61 2.17 10.35 10.70
N VAL A 62 2.36 9.27 9.95
CA VAL A 62 2.98 8.03 10.41
C VAL A 62 4.04 7.53 9.45
N TRP A 63 4.96 6.74 9.97
CA TRP A 63 5.77 5.80 9.22
C TRP A 63 5.09 4.44 9.21
N GLU A 64 5.24 3.72 8.12
CA GLU A 64 4.68 2.38 7.94
C GLU A 64 5.78 1.43 7.49
N MET A 65 5.69 0.15 7.90
CA MET A 65 6.66 -0.87 7.53
C MET A 65 5.97 -2.21 7.34
N HIS A 66 6.35 -2.90 6.28
CA HIS A 66 5.84 -4.23 5.94
C HIS A 66 7.00 -5.23 6.10
N PRO A 67 7.01 -6.05 7.18
CA PRO A 67 8.18 -6.88 7.47
C PRO A 67 8.29 -8.11 6.57
N LEU A 68 7.17 -8.58 6.00
CA LEU A 68 7.11 -9.88 5.34
C LEU A 68 7.02 -9.82 3.81
N GLY A 69 7.09 -8.64 3.23
CA GLY A 69 7.07 -8.50 1.79
C GLY A 69 7.35 -7.07 1.31
N ALA A 70 7.63 -6.96 0.02
CA ALA A 70 7.83 -5.66 -0.62
C ALA A 70 6.50 -4.98 -0.92
N GLU A 71 6.54 -3.65 -0.98
CA GLU A 71 5.40 -2.85 -1.43
C GLU A 71 5.80 -2.03 -2.66
N VAL A 72 4.93 -2.00 -3.66
CA VAL A 72 5.04 -1.08 -4.79
C VAL A 72 4.16 0.12 -4.51
N VAL A 73 4.71 1.32 -4.64
CA VAL A 73 3.96 2.58 -4.61
C VAL A 73 4.08 3.24 -5.97
N LEU A 74 2.97 3.32 -6.69
CA LEU A 74 2.88 3.90 -8.03
C LEU A 74 2.05 5.18 -7.98
N CYS A 75 2.69 6.33 -8.22
CA CYS A 75 1.97 7.59 -8.31
C CYS A 75 1.18 7.63 -9.62
N THR A 76 -0.11 7.97 -9.55
CA THR A 76 -0.98 8.05 -10.74
C THR A 76 -1.46 9.46 -11.04
N ALA A 77 -1.41 10.37 -10.06
CA ALA A 77 -1.78 11.77 -10.24
C ALA A 77 -1.03 12.64 -9.22
N GLY A 78 -0.72 13.87 -9.60
CA GLY A 78 0.03 14.79 -8.76
C GLY A 78 1.49 14.37 -8.59
N SER A 79 2.07 14.71 -7.45
CA SER A 79 3.42 14.28 -7.08
C SER A 79 3.50 14.01 -5.58
N MET A 80 4.36 13.07 -5.20
CA MET A 80 4.60 12.75 -3.80
C MET A 80 6.06 12.39 -3.58
N THR A 81 6.54 12.67 -2.39
CA THR A 81 7.93 12.38 -2.01
C THR A 81 7.91 11.28 -0.95
N LEU A 82 8.49 10.12 -1.30
CA LEU A 82 8.65 9.00 -0.39
C LEU A 82 9.99 9.10 0.33
N HIS A 83 9.95 8.92 1.65
CA HIS A 83 11.13 8.79 2.49
C HIS A 83 11.23 7.36 2.96
N GLN A 84 12.41 6.77 2.83
CA GLN A 84 12.67 5.38 3.25
C GLN A 84 13.77 5.36 4.29
N GLU A 85 13.59 4.48 5.29
CA GLU A 85 14.63 4.11 6.25
C GLU A 85 14.75 2.58 6.20
N HIS A 86 15.86 2.11 5.64
CA HIS A 86 16.09 0.69 5.43
C HIS A 86 16.51 -0.02 6.73
N ALA A 87 16.41 -1.36 6.72
CA ALA A 87 16.75 -2.18 7.88
C ALA A 87 18.21 -2.00 8.35
N ASP A 88 19.11 -1.66 7.44
CA ASP A 88 20.51 -1.39 7.76
C ASP A 88 20.77 0.04 8.28
N GLY A 89 19.72 0.86 8.42
CA GLY A 89 19.80 2.24 8.87
C GLY A 89 20.06 3.26 7.77
N SER A 90 20.32 2.83 6.53
CA SER A 90 20.45 3.74 5.41
C SER A 90 19.10 4.37 5.05
N THR A 91 19.15 5.57 4.47
CA THR A 91 17.95 6.32 4.09
C THR A 91 17.95 6.63 2.60
N ALA A 92 16.76 6.80 2.04
CA ALA A 92 16.57 7.22 0.67
C ALA A 92 15.34 8.12 0.57
N THR A 93 15.33 8.96 -0.43
CA THR A 93 14.19 9.85 -0.73
C THR A 93 13.95 9.84 -2.22
N ALA A 94 12.70 9.69 -2.64
CA ALA A 94 12.32 9.69 -4.04
C ALA A 94 11.06 10.53 -4.23
N THR A 95 11.09 11.46 -5.19
CA THR A 95 9.90 12.20 -5.60
C THR A 95 9.30 11.52 -6.82
N LEU A 96 8.04 11.12 -6.69
CA LEU A 96 7.29 10.44 -7.75
C LEU A 96 6.33 11.41 -8.42
N ARG A 97 6.31 11.37 -9.75
CA ARG A 97 5.28 12.00 -10.59
C ARG A 97 4.37 10.92 -11.16
N ALA A 98 3.27 11.32 -11.77
CA ALA A 98 2.34 10.40 -12.39
C ALA A 98 3.04 9.42 -13.34
N GLY A 99 2.82 8.13 -13.14
CA GLY A 99 3.44 7.05 -13.89
C GLY A 99 4.75 6.52 -13.30
N GLU A 100 5.28 7.15 -12.27
CA GLU A 100 6.51 6.73 -11.60
C GLU A 100 6.22 5.93 -10.33
N TYR A 101 7.09 5.00 -10.00
CA TYR A 101 6.94 4.17 -8.82
C TYR A 101 8.24 4.02 -8.03
N VAL A 102 8.08 3.61 -6.79
CA VAL A 102 9.18 3.17 -5.94
C VAL A 102 8.80 1.84 -5.30
N ILE A 103 9.81 1.04 -4.98
CA ILE A 103 9.62 -0.19 -4.23
C ILE A 103 10.17 0.02 -2.82
N ASN A 104 9.33 -0.31 -1.83
CA ASN A 104 9.73 -0.42 -0.44
C ASN A 104 10.11 -1.88 -0.18
N PRO A 105 11.40 -2.22 0.00
CA PRO A 105 11.79 -3.58 0.36
C PRO A 105 11.19 -4.03 1.69
N PRO A 106 11.12 -5.34 1.96
CA PRO A 106 10.67 -5.81 3.26
C PRO A 106 11.48 -5.19 4.40
N GLY A 107 10.80 -4.80 5.47
CA GLY A 107 11.45 -4.21 6.64
C GLY A 107 11.85 -2.74 6.50
N THR A 108 11.49 -2.10 5.40
CA THR A 108 11.80 -0.69 5.17
C THR A 108 10.68 0.19 5.70
N TRP A 109 11.00 1.07 6.65
CA TRP A 109 10.10 2.12 7.09
C TRP A 109 9.95 3.16 6.00
N HIS A 110 8.72 3.58 5.73
CA HIS A 110 8.45 4.60 4.72
C HIS A 110 7.36 5.55 5.18
N THR A 111 7.44 6.77 4.68
CA THR A 111 6.45 7.82 4.86
C THR A 111 6.42 8.71 3.62
N ALA A 112 5.44 9.57 3.50
CA ALA A 112 5.28 10.39 2.32
C ALA A 112 4.93 11.83 2.66
N ASP A 113 5.48 12.75 1.88
CA ASP A 113 5.06 14.13 1.81
C ASP A 113 4.34 14.38 0.49
N VAL A 114 3.30 15.20 0.53
CA VAL A 114 2.61 15.67 -0.66
C VAL A 114 2.57 17.19 -0.66
N ASP A 115 2.68 17.76 -1.85
CA ASP A 115 2.52 19.19 -2.08
C ASP A 115 1.26 19.38 -2.92
N GLY A 116 0.18 19.81 -2.25
CA GLY A 116 -1.14 19.80 -2.85
C GLY A 116 -1.80 18.43 -2.71
N GLU A 117 -2.14 17.79 -3.82
CA GLU A 117 -2.84 16.51 -3.83
C GLU A 117 -2.08 15.50 -4.70
N ALA A 118 -2.02 14.25 -4.23
CA ALA A 118 -1.43 13.14 -4.99
C ALA A 118 -2.26 11.89 -4.83
N THR A 119 -2.32 11.08 -5.88
CA THR A 119 -2.97 9.78 -5.87
C THR A 119 -1.94 8.70 -6.20
N ALA A 120 -1.98 7.60 -5.48
CA ALA A 120 -1.08 6.48 -5.72
C ALA A 120 -1.79 5.15 -5.57
N VAL A 121 -1.31 4.17 -6.35
CA VAL A 121 -1.68 2.76 -6.22
C VAL A 121 -0.63 2.07 -5.36
N PHE A 122 -1.09 1.25 -4.42
CA PHE A 122 -0.26 0.47 -3.52
C PHE A 122 -0.48 -1.01 -3.80
N ILE A 123 0.61 -1.76 -3.95
CA ILE A 123 0.57 -3.22 -4.06
C ILE A 123 1.39 -3.74 -2.88
N THR A 124 0.70 -4.28 -1.87
CA THR A 124 1.27 -4.48 -0.55
C THR A 124 1.12 -5.92 -0.06
N ALA A 125 2.22 -6.53 0.35
CA ALA A 125 2.23 -7.74 1.17
C ALA A 125 2.20 -7.31 2.63
N GLY A 126 1.00 -7.10 3.18
CA GLY A 126 0.79 -6.34 4.41
C GLY A 126 0.69 -7.15 5.71
N MET A 127 0.90 -8.47 5.67
CA MET A 127 0.85 -9.26 6.91
C MET A 127 1.94 -8.78 7.89
N GLY A 128 1.54 -8.46 9.12
CA GLY A 128 2.46 -7.98 10.15
C GLY A 128 2.86 -6.51 10.02
N THR A 129 2.15 -5.71 9.24
CA THR A 129 2.42 -4.28 9.09
C THR A 129 2.53 -3.57 10.43
N GLU A 130 3.55 -2.72 10.55
CA GLU A 130 3.80 -1.91 11.74
C GLU A 130 3.74 -0.43 11.41
N HIS A 131 3.38 0.37 12.40
CA HIS A 131 3.33 1.83 12.31
C HIS A 131 4.13 2.46 13.44
N ARG A 132 4.69 3.64 13.20
CA ARG A 132 5.28 4.48 14.24
C ARG A 132 4.97 5.94 13.96
N PRO A 133 4.90 6.80 15.00
CA PRO A 133 4.70 8.24 14.82
C PRO A 133 5.80 8.86 13.97
N ARG A 134 5.40 9.88 13.23
CA ARG A 134 6.31 10.68 12.44
C ARG A 134 6.79 11.91 13.18
#